data_2da3cd1763a7ca373d490da0bcf8542f
#
_entry.id   2da3cd1763a7ca373d490da0bcf8542f
#
_cell.length_a   1.000
_cell.length_b   1.000
_cell.length_c   1.000
_cell.angle_alpha   90.00
_cell.angle_beta   90.00
_cell.angle_gamma   90.00
#
_symmetry.space_group_name_H-M   'P 1'
#
loop_
_entity.id
_entity.type
_entity.pdbx_description
1 polymer ?
#
loop_
_entity_poly.entity_id
_entity_poly.type
_entity_poly.pdbx_seq_one_letter_code
_entity_poly.pdbx_strand_id
1 'polypeptide(L)'
;MNKQSVRTSLIAVALVAAFAATPAMAQEDYGNVGSQSLRAKRDAARAKQQAKQKATEPVAAQYPQATRQEPEMIATKEGLKKLQEVQKLFEAQDYPNAIAQANAIAADASSNAYEQAFAHQLAASAAAANGDDASAAREFEKALSANGLDNNNHYTVMFNLAVTQYGLGQNEQALQTVDRFLSETKSDKPEAQTLRGGILMALERYDEAATFYEALLAAHPDDKSIRMNAVAAYQQANQPDKAVALLAAAQAKGQLTEAREYRALYVSYINADKDKQALAMIDDGIAKGVIQPGPELAKDYMVLGQKAYYASDLATAIQMYGRAAPMAADGEAALNLAKVYAEAGKPAEAKAAAQQALDKGVKDAAAARKLLGGG
;
A
#
# COMPACT_ATOMS: atom_id res chain seq x y z
N MET A 1 3.31 1.49 -4.47
CA MET A 1 2.97 0.21 -3.79
C MET A 1 2.36 -0.72 -4.81
N ASN A 2 2.82 -1.96 -4.88
CA ASN A 2 2.29 -2.93 -5.84
C ASN A 2 0.90 -3.39 -5.39
N LYS A 3 -0.12 -3.28 -6.26
CA LYS A 3 -1.51 -3.65 -5.96
C LYS A 3 -1.68 -5.10 -5.42
N GLN A 4 -0.73 -5.98 -5.72
CA GLN A 4 -0.73 -7.37 -5.23
C GLN A 4 -0.32 -7.55 -3.77
N SER A 5 0.56 -6.71 -3.21
CA SER A 5 1.03 -6.89 -1.83
C SER A 5 0.01 -6.44 -0.76
N VAL A 6 -0.94 -5.59 -1.12
CA VAL A 6 -2.03 -5.17 -0.24
C VAL A 6 -3.11 -6.26 -0.15
N ARG A 7 -3.26 -7.08 -1.20
CA ARG A 7 -4.30 -8.11 -1.30
C ARG A 7 -4.14 -9.29 -0.33
N THR A 8 -2.91 -9.76 -0.09
CA THR A 8 -2.68 -11.02 0.63
C THR A 8 -2.77 -10.88 2.16
N SER A 9 -2.55 -9.69 2.70
CA SER A 9 -2.52 -9.48 4.16
C SER A 9 -3.87 -9.10 4.78
N LEU A 10 -4.80 -8.53 4.01
CA LEU A 10 -6.06 -7.98 4.55
C LEU A 10 -7.22 -8.99 4.57
N ILE A 11 -7.25 -9.94 3.63
CA ILE A 11 -8.35 -10.92 3.54
C ILE A 11 -8.21 -12.05 4.57
N ALA A 12 -6.98 -12.37 5.00
CA ALA A 12 -6.72 -13.47 5.94
C ALA A 12 -7.09 -13.16 7.40
N VAL A 13 -7.21 -11.89 7.79
CA VAL A 13 -7.42 -11.50 9.20
C VAL A 13 -8.91 -11.56 9.61
N ALA A 14 -9.84 -11.49 8.66
CA ALA A 14 -11.27 -11.35 8.98
C ALA A 14 -12.01 -12.64 9.35
N LEU A 15 -11.46 -13.82 9.05
CA LEU A 15 -12.15 -15.10 9.27
C LEU A 15 -11.95 -15.70 10.69
N VAL A 16 -10.96 -15.24 11.43
CA VAL A 16 -10.60 -15.85 12.73
C VAL A 16 -11.48 -15.37 13.89
N ALA A 17 -12.15 -14.23 13.77
CA ALA A 17 -12.86 -13.63 14.90
C ALA A 17 -14.30 -14.15 15.12
N ALA A 18 -14.93 -14.79 14.12
CA ALA A 18 -16.35 -15.14 14.22
C ALA A 18 -16.65 -16.48 14.91
N PHE A 19 -15.67 -17.37 15.10
CA PHE A 19 -15.89 -18.70 15.66
C PHE A 19 -14.87 -19.09 16.74
N ALA A 20 -14.56 -18.21 17.67
CA ALA A 20 -13.72 -18.55 18.83
C ALA A 20 -14.41 -19.50 19.85
N ALA A 21 -15.41 -20.27 19.43
CA ALA A 21 -16.13 -21.19 20.31
C ALA A 21 -16.37 -22.59 19.69
N THR A 22 -15.30 -23.25 19.22
CA THR A 22 -15.36 -24.69 19.04
C THR A 22 -14.35 -25.36 19.97
N PRO A 23 -14.81 -26.23 20.89
CA PRO A 23 -13.87 -27.07 21.64
C PRO A 23 -13.21 -28.02 20.64
N ALA A 24 -11.87 -28.02 20.63
CA ALA A 24 -11.10 -29.04 19.94
C ALA A 24 -11.63 -30.42 20.45
N MET A 25 -12.28 -31.17 19.56
CA MET A 25 -12.64 -32.57 19.82
C MET A 25 -11.32 -33.33 19.89
N ALA A 26 -10.94 -33.68 21.09
CA ALA A 26 -9.83 -34.59 21.32
C ALA A 26 -10.16 -35.91 20.61
N GLN A 27 -9.27 -36.30 19.69
CA GLN A 27 -9.26 -37.64 19.12
C GLN A 27 -9.15 -38.64 20.27
N GLU A 28 -10.14 -39.50 20.45
CA GLU A 28 -10.08 -40.57 21.41
C GLU A 28 -9.08 -41.64 20.91
N ASP A 29 -7.90 -41.59 21.50
CA ASP A 29 -6.90 -42.64 21.33
C ASP A 29 -7.28 -43.83 22.22
N TYR A 30 -7.79 -44.91 21.63
CA TYR A 30 -8.04 -46.17 22.29
C TYR A 30 -6.72 -46.91 22.50
N GLY A 31 -6.17 -46.81 23.71
CA GLY A 31 -5.09 -47.73 24.12
C GLY A 31 -4.08 -47.15 25.11
N ASN A 32 -4.42 -47.02 26.34
CA ASN A 32 -3.63 -47.55 27.47
C ASN A 32 -4.37 -47.31 28.82
N VAL A 33 -4.71 -48.38 29.50
CA VAL A 33 -5.24 -48.37 30.89
C VAL A 33 -4.05 -48.25 31.82
N GLY A 34 -3.63 -47.02 32.08
CA GLY A 34 -2.64 -46.68 33.07
C GLY A 34 -3.04 -45.42 33.81
N SER A 35 -3.19 -45.48 35.12
CA SER A 35 -3.64 -44.49 36.09
C SER A 35 -3.26 -43.02 35.74
N GLN A 36 -4.11 -42.31 35.05
CA GLN A 36 -4.04 -40.85 34.98
C GLN A 36 -4.27 -40.28 36.37
N SER A 37 -3.28 -39.62 36.93
CA SER A 37 -3.36 -39.06 38.26
C SER A 37 -4.54 -38.07 38.33
N LEU A 38 -5.22 -38.01 39.48
CA LEU A 38 -6.30 -37.04 39.77
C LEU A 38 -5.93 -35.60 39.45
N ARG A 39 -4.63 -35.31 39.34
CA ARG A 39 -4.04 -34.01 38.94
C ARG A 39 -4.24 -33.74 37.44
N ALA A 40 -3.99 -34.72 36.55
CA ALA A 40 -4.21 -34.57 35.11
C ALA A 40 -5.70 -34.37 34.77
N LYS A 41 -6.61 -35.06 35.50
CA LYS A 41 -8.06 -34.82 35.36
C LYS A 41 -8.52 -33.44 35.84
N ARG A 42 -7.91 -32.92 36.90
CA ARG A 42 -8.16 -31.54 37.38
C ARG A 42 -7.61 -30.47 36.40
N ASP A 43 -6.44 -30.71 35.84
CA ASP A 43 -5.83 -29.78 34.90
C ASP A 43 -6.58 -29.77 33.56
N ALA A 44 -7.04 -30.92 33.09
CA ALA A 44 -7.93 -31.03 31.92
C ALA A 44 -9.31 -30.37 32.17
N ALA A 45 -9.88 -30.53 33.37
CA ALA A 45 -11.13 -29.87 33.74
C ALA A 45 -10.97 -28.32 33.85
N ARG A 46 -9.85 -27.86 34.41
CA ARG A 46 -9.51 -26.44 34.46
C ARG A 46 -9.28 -25.87 33.07
N ALA A 47 -8.55 -26.58 32.20
CA ALA A 47 -8.34 -26.17 30.80
C ALA A 47 -9.69 -26.09 30.02
N LYS A 48 -10.58 -27.08 30.21
CA LYS A 48 -11.93 -27.02 29.64
C LYS A 48 -12.79 -25.89 30.22
N GLN A 49 -12.64 -25.56 31.48
CA GLN A 49 -13.36 -24.47 32.13
C GLN A 49 -12.82 -23.10 31.67
N GLN A 50 -11.48 -22.96 31.52
CA GLN A 50 -10.84 -21.76 30.97
C GLN A 50 -11.16 -21.57 29.49
N ALA A 51 -11.20 -22.66 28.70
CA ALA A 51 -11.63 -22.59 27.30
C ALA A 51 -13.12 -22.19 27.18
N LYS A 52 -14.01 -22.72 28.08
CA LYS A 52 -15.40 -22.26 28.13
C LYS A 52 -15.53 -20.80 28.59
N GLN A 53 -14.73 -20.31 29.52
CA GLN A 53 -14.74 -18.93 29.96
C GLN A 53 -14.24 -17.98 28.85
N LYS A 54 -13.17 -18.35 28.13
CA LYS A 54 -12.71 -17.58 26.93
C LYS A 54 -13.76 -17.55 25.80
N ALA A 55 -14.55 -18.62 25.66
CA ALA A 55 -15.62 -18.70 24.66
C ALA A 55 -16.86 -17.84 25.01
N THR A 56 -16.95 -17.34 26.25
CA THR A 56 -18.07 -16.52 26.73
C THR A 56 -17.68 -15.06 26.95
N GLU A 57 -16.43 -14.68 26.75
CA GLU A 57 -16.05 -13.27 26.75
C GLU A 57 -16.60 -12.59 25.49
N PRO A 58 -17.34 -11.47 25.62
CA PRO A 58 -17.82 -10.75 24.46
C PRO A 58 -16.62 -10.31 23.61
N VAL A 59 -16.66 -10.60 22.33
CA VAL A 59 -15.64 -10.13 21.37
C VAL A 59 -15.59 -8.60 21.46
N ALA A 60 -14.42 -8.05 21.73
CA ALA A 60 -14.26 -6.62 21.86
C ALA A 60 -14.73 -5.91 20.59
N ALA A 61 -15.49 -4.83 20.74
CA ALA A 61 -15.95 -4.03 19.61
C ALA A 61 -14.74 -3.44 18.88
N GLN A 62 -14.55 -3.82 17.63
CA GLN A 62 -13.48 -3.27 16.77
C GLN A 62 -13.78 -1.82 16.36
N TYR A 63 -15.05 -1.46 16.37
CA TYR A 63 -15.56 -0.15 15.99
C TYR A 63 -16.50 0.40 17.08
N PRO A 64 -15.92 0.82 18.25
CA PRO A 64 -16.73 1.22 19.41
C PRO A 64 -17.51 2.52 19.20
N GLN A 65 -17.16 3.31 18.18
CA GLN A 65 -17.84 4.56 17.81
C GLN A 65 -18.80 4.37 16.63
N ALA A 66 -19.08 3.11 16.24
CA ALA A 66 -19.96 2.82 15.12
C ALA A 66 -21.37 3.43 15.33
N THR A 67 -21.88 4.10 14.30
CA THR A 67 -23.18 4.76 14.35
C THR A 67 -24.34 3.86 13.98
N ARG A 68 -24.07 2.70 13.36
CA ARG A 68 -25.07 1.71 12.97
C ARG A 68 -25.59 0.99 14.22
N GLN A 69 -26.91 0.86 14.34
CA GLN A 69 -27.51 -0.01 15.32
C GLN A 69 -27.31 -1.46 14.89
N GLU A 70 -26.67 -2.25 15.75
CA GLU A 70 -26.42 -3.66 15.51
C GLU A 70 -27.71 -4.46 15.59
N PRO A 71 -27.98 -5.39 14.65
CA PRO A 71 -29.13 -6.28 14.75
C PRO A 71 -28.93 -7.31 15.87
N GLU A 72 -30.00 -7.63 16.58
CA GLU A 72 -29.97 -8.64 17.66
C GLU A 72 -30.00 -10.09 17.14
N MET A 73 -30.13 -10.31 15.84
CA MET A 73 -30.26 -11.64 15.24
C MET A 73 -28.94 -12.41 15.24
N ILE A 74 -29.04 -13.66 15.60
CA ILE A 74 -27.94 -14.65 15.56
C ILE A 74 -28.37 -15.86 14.71
N ALA A 75 -27.39 -16.68 14.31
CA ALA A 75 -27.68 -17.92 13.59
C ALA A 75 -28.52 -18.87 14.43
N THR A 76 -29.45 -19.59 13.80
CA THR A 76 -30.10 -20.73 14.38
C THR A 76 -29.08 -21.87 14.59
N LYS A 77 -29.40 -22.84 15.41
CA LYS A 77 -28.52 -24.00 15.65
C LYS A 77 -28.22 -24.76 14.34
N GLU A 78 -29.21 -24.85 13.45
CA GLU A 78 -29.06 -25.50 12.15
C GLU A 78 -28.26 -24.62 11.18
N GLY A 79 -28.59 -23.34 11.07
CA GLY A 79 -27.86 -22.39 10.25
C GLY A 79 -26.39 -22.28 10.64
N LEU A 80 -26.10 -22.23 11.95
CA LEU A 80 -24.71 -22.25 12.45
C LEU A 80 -23.95 -23.50 11.98
N LYS A 81 -24.57 -24.69 12.02
CA LYS A 81 -23.94 -25.91 11.54
C LYS A 81 -23.64 -25.83 10.02
N LYS A 82 -24.61 -25.35 9.21
CA LYS A 82 -24.43 -25.18 7.77
C LYS A 82 -23.28 -24.20 7.47
N LEU A 83 -23.21 -23.06 8.17
CA LEU A 83 -22.14 -22.06 8.01
C LEU A 83 -20.77 -22.60 8.42
N GLN A 84 -20.69 -23.42 9.48
CA GLN A 84 -19.45 -24.09 9.87
C GLN A 84 -18.94 -25.08 8.81
N GLU A 85 -19.82 -25.78 8.10
CA GLU A 85 -19.38 -26.64 6.99
C GLU A 85 -18.79 -25.82 5.83
N VAL A 86 -19.37 -24.66 5.50
CA VAL A 86 -18.79 -23.74 4.51
C VAL A 86 -17.41 -23.28 4.95
N GLN A 87 -17.25 -22.93 6.23
CA GLN A 87 -15.96 -22.52 6.76
C GLN A 87 -14.90 -23.63 6.66
N LYS A 88 -15.25 -24.88 6.93
CA LYS A 88 -14.32 -26.02 6.76
C LYS A 88 -13.88 -26.19 5.32
N LEU A 89 -14.79 -26.01 4.34
CA LEU A 89 -14.43 -26.04 2.92
C LEU A 89 -13.47 -24.89 2.57
N PHE A 90 -13.71 -23.70 3.12
CA PHE A 90 -12.82 -22.57 2.94
C PHE A 90 -11.42 -22.85 3.53
N GLU A 91 -11.33 -23.37 4.74
CA GLU A 91 -10.09 -23.76 5.41
C GLU A 91 -9.34 -24.87 4.64
N ALA A 92 -10.09 -25.79 4.02
CA ALA A 92 -9.56 -26.82 3.12
C ALA A 92 -9.17 -26.28 1.73
N GLN A 93 -9.35 -24.97 1.46
CA GLN A 93 -9.14 -24.30 0.18
C GLN A 93 -10.03 -24.84 -0.96
N ASP A 94 -11.11 -25.52 -0.61
CA ASP A 94 -12.14 -25.95 -1.58
C ASP A 94 -13.12 -24.80 -1.83
N TYR A 95 -12.61 -23.74 -2.45
CA TYR A 95 -13.35 -22.51 -2.68
C TYR A 95 -14.59 -22.69 -3.56
N PRO A 96 -14.56 -23.50 -4.63
CA PRO A 96 -15.75 -23.72 -5.45
C PRO A 96 -16.92 -24.31 -4.66
N ASN A 97 -16.67 -25.32 -3.82
CA ASN A 97 -17.69 -25.92 -2.99
C ASN A 97 -18.12 -25.00 -1.84
N ALA A 98 -17.18 -24.24 -1.25
CA ALA A 98 -17.50 -23.23 -0.24
C ALA A 98 -18.47 -22.17 -0.81
N ILE A 99 -18.21 -21.64 -2.01
CA ILE A 99 -19.10 -20.68 -2.68
C ILE A 99 -20.47 -21.29 -2.96
N ALA A 100 -20.52 -22.51 -3.52
CA ALA A 100 -21.77 -23.17 -3.85
C ALA A 100 -22.66 -23.41 -2.62
N GLN A 101 -22.07 -23.91 -1.54
CA GLN A 101 -22.82 -24.14 -0.29
C GLN A 101 -23.24 -22.83 0.40
N ALA A 102 -22.36 -21.81 0.42
CA ALA A 102 -22.72 -20.51 0.96
C ALA A 102 -23.91 -19.89 0.21
N ASN A 103 -23.89 -19.93 -1.13
CA ASN A 103 -24.98 -19.43 -1.96
C ASN A 103 -26.29 -20.23 -1.72
N ALA A 104 -26.21 -21.53 -1.48
CA ALA A 104 -27.37 -22.34 -1.14
C ALA A 104 -27.99 -21.90 0.20
N ILE A 105 -27.16 -21.61 1.21
CA ILE A 105 -27.64 -21.07 2.51
C ILE A 105 -28.29 -19.70 2.33
N ALA A 106 -27.64 -18.81 1.57
CA ALA A 106 -28.15 -17.46 1.33
C ALA A 106 -29.48 -17.44 0.55
N ALA A 107 -29.72 -18.43 -0.31
CA ALA A 107 -30.95 -18.59 -1.09
C ALA A 107 -32.06 -19.35 -0.34
N ASP A 108 -31.76 -19.99 0.78
CA ASP A 108 -32.72 -20.77 1.56
C ASP A 108 -33.70 -19.81 2.28
N ALA A 109 -34.97 -19.90 1.95
CA ALA A 109 -36.01 -19.06 2.55
C ALA A 109 -36.16 -19.28 4.09
N SER A 110 -35.63 -20.38 4.63
CA SER A 110 -35.60 -20.65 6.08
C SER A 110 -34.42 -19.96 6.77
N SER A 111 -33.41 -19.49 6.03
CA SER A 111 -32.28 -18.77 6.59
C SER A 111 -32.69 -17.35 7.02
N ASN A 112 -32.32 -16.98 8.25
CA ASN A 112 -32.56 -15.63 8.73
C ASN A 112 -31.57 -14.62 8.14
N ALA A 113 -31.78 -13.32 8.37
CA ALA A 113 -30.94 -12.25 7.83
C ALA A 113 -29.45 -12.39 8.23
N TYR A 114 -29.15 -12.86 9.45
CA TYR A 114 -27.77 -13.13 9.87
C TYR A 114 -27.14 -14.24 9.04
N GLU A 115 -27.85 -15.37 8.89
CA GLU A 115 -27.37 -16.53 8.14
C GLU A 115 -27.14 -16.21 6.67
N GLN A 116 -28.05 -15.45 6.05
CA GLN A 116 -27.92 -14.98 4.68
C GLN A 116 -26.71 -14.05 4.52
N ALA A 117 -26.58 -13.04 5.39
CA ALA A 117 -25.48 -12.08 5.36
C ALA A 117 -24.12 -12.75 5.55
N PHE A 118 -24.05 -13.69 6.53
CA PHE A 118 -22.80 -14.39 6.82
C PHE A 118 -22.44 -15.40 5.73
N ALA A 119 -23.42 -16.07 5.12
CA ALA A 119 -23.21 -16.92 3.96
C ALA A 119 -22.65 -16.12 2.77
N HIS A 120 -23.22 -14.94 2.47
CA HIS A 120 -22.67 -14.04 1.45
C HIS A 120 -21.24 -13.57 1.78
N GLN A 121 -20.94 -13.27 3.05
CA GLN A 121 -19.57 -12.95 3.49
C GLN A 121 -18.60 -14.10 3.23
N LEU A 122 -18.98 -15.34 3.54
CA LEU A 122 -18.15 -16.52 3.28
C LEU A 122 -17.96 -16.77 1.79
N ALA A 123 -19.03 -16.64 0.98
CA ALA A 123 -18.96 -16.75 -0.47
C ALA A 123 -18.01 -15.70 -1.06
N ALA A 124 -18.12 -14.45 -0.61
CA ALA A 124 -17.24 -13.35 -1.04
C ALA A 124 -15.76 -13.63 -0.70
N SER A 125 -15.49 -14.08 0.53
CA SER A 125 -14.14 -14.42 0.97
C SER A 125 -13.55 -15.57 0.17
N ALA A 126 -14.35 -16.60 -0.14
CA ALA A 126 -13.94 -17.74 -0.94
C ALA A 126 -13.69 -17.32 -2.41
N ALA A 127 -14.53 -16.47 -2.98
CA ALA A 127 -14.35 -15.93 -4.34
C ALA A 127 -13.07 -15.10 -4.43
N ALA A 128 -12.81 -14.22 -3.47
CA ALA A 128 -11.58 -13.43 -3.41
C ALA A 128 -10.33 -14.32 -3.27
N ALA A 129 -10.37 -15.35 -2.43
CA ALA A 129 -9.28 -16.30 -2.26
C ALA A 129 -9.03 -17.12 -3.54
N ASN A 130 -10.09 -17.40 -4.30
CA ASN A 130 -10.02 -18.08 -5.60
C ASN A 130 -9.62 -17.15 -6.76
N GLY A 131 -9.41 -15.85 -6.50
CA GLY A 131 -9.00 -14.86 -7.51
C GLY A 131 -10.16 -14.27 -8.32
N ASP A 132 -11.41 -14.55 -7.98
CA ASP A 132 -12.61 -13.97 -8.61
C ASP A 132 -13.08 -12.72 -7.81
N ASP A 133 -12.32 -11.66 -7.93
CA ASP A 133 -12.62 -10.38 -7.26
C ASP A 133 -14.00 -9.81 -7.68
N ALA A 134 -14.43 -10.05 -8.93
CA ALA A 134 -15.71 -9.55 -9.40
C ALA A 134 -16.90 -10.25 -8.72
N SER A 135 -16.82 -11.57 -8.52
CA SER A 135 -17.80 -12.29 -7.71
C SER A 135 -17.71 -11.90 -6.23
N ALA A 136 -16.49 -11.73 -5.69
CA ALA A 136 -16.29 -11.30 -4.32
C ALA A 136 -16.98 -9.96 -4.03
N ALA A 137 -16.82 -8.96 -4.88
CA ALA A 137 -17.48 -7.66 -4.73
C ALA A 137 -19.00 -7.81 -4.68
N ARG A 138 -19.60 -8.56 -5.62
CA ARG A 138 -21.05 -8.78 -5.63
C ARG A 138 -21.56 -9.47 -4.36
N GLU A 139 -20.82 -10.46 -3.87
CA GLU A 139 -21.22 -11.18 -2.66
C GLU A 139 -21.04 -10.32 -1.39
N PHE A 140 -20.01 -9.46 -1.31
CA PHE A 140 -19.88 -8.47 -0.24
C PHE A 140 -21.04 -7.46 -0.26
N GLU A 141 -21.45 -6.97 -1.42
CA GLU A 141 -22.61 -6.08 -1.54
C GLU A 141 -23.91 -6.73 -1.03
N LYS A 142 -24.13 -8.02 -1.38
CA LYS A 142 -25.28 -8.78 -0.87
C LYS A 142 -25.22 -8.97 0.65
N ALA A 143 -24.04 -9.28 1.20
CA ALA A 143 -23.85 -9.41 2.64
C ALA A 143 -24.24 -8.12 3.39
N LEU A 144 -23.80 -6.96 2.87
CA LEU A 144 -24.16 -5.65 3.44
C LEU A 144 -25.66 -5.36 3.28
N SER A 145 -26.25 -5.69 2.12
CA SER A 145 -27.67 -5.47 1.84
C SER A 145 -28.60 -6.30 2.73
N ALA A 146 -28.21 -7.52 3.08
CA ALA A 146 -28.95 -8.39 4.00
C ALA A 146 -28.99 -7.82 5.43
N ASN A 147 -28.07 -6.92 5.78
CA ASN A 147 -28.00 -6.14 7.01
C ASN A 147 -28.12 -6.97 8.31
N GLY A 148 -27.74 -8.26 8.27
CA GLY A 148 -27.88 -9.19 9.39
C GLY A 148 -26.62 -9.36 10.24
N LEU A 149 -25.47 -8.84 9.82
CA LEU A 149 -24.19 -9.00 10.52
C LEU A 149 -24.09 -8.07 11.75
N ASP A 150 -23.37 -8.54 12.78
CA ASP A 150 -22.88 -7.67 13.84
C ASP A 150 -21.96 -6.56 13.29
N ASN A 151 -21.68 -5.54 14.08
CA ASN A 151 -20.91 -4.40 13.61
C ASN A 151 -19.48 -4.75 13.23
N ASN A 152 -18.83 -5.67 13.94
CA ASN A 152 -17.48 -6.09 13.61
C ASN A 152 -17.41 -6.73 12.22
N ASN A 153 -18.32 -7.65 11.93
CA ASN A 153 -18.41 -8.32 10.63
C ASN A 153 -18.92 -7.37 9.52
N HIS A 154 -19.94 -6.56 9.81
CA HIS A 154 -20.51 -5.61 8.84
C HIS A 154 -19.43 -4.65 8.31
N TYR A 155 -18.68 -4.01 9.20
CA TYR A 155 -17.64 -3.07 8.78
C TYR A 155 -16.39 -3.74 8.19
N THR A 156 -16.07 -4.97 8.62
CA THR A 156 -15.05 -5.78 7.95
C THR A 156 -15.44 -6.07 6.50
N VAL A 157 -16.68 -6.47 6.26
CA VAL A 157 -17.22 -6.69 4.89
C VAL A 157 -17.19 -5.41 4.08
N MET A 158 -17.61 -4.28 4.67
CA MET A 158 -17.60 -2.98 3.98
C MET A 158 -16.17 -2.56 3.59
N PHE A 159 -15.21 -2.73 4.48
CA PHE A 159 -13.81 -2.44 4.18
C PHE A 159 -13.25 -3.35 3.08
N ASN A 160 -13.53 -4.67 3.15
CA ASN A 160 -13.11 -5.63 2.14
C ASN A 160 -13.76 -5.33 0.77
N LEU A 161 -15.02 -4.89 0.74
CA LEU A 161 -15.68 -4.43 -0.48
C LEU A 161 -14.93 -3.24 -1.09
N ALA A 162 -14.58 -2.22 -0.29
CA ALA A 162 -13.83 -1.07 -0.78
C ALA A 162 -12.46 -1.47 -1.36
N VAL A 163 -11.74 -2.37 -0.70
CA VAL A 163 -10.45 -2.91 -1.18
C VAL A 163 -10.63 -3.66 -2.50
N THR A 164 -11.67 -4.50 -2.59
CA THR A 164 -11.97 -5.30 -3.79
C THR A 164 -12.36 -4.39 -4.96
N GLN A 165 -13.25 -3.42 -4.75
CA GLN A 165 -13.64 -2.43 -5.75
C GLN A 165 -12.43 -1.64 -6.25
N TYR A 166 -11.55 -1.20 -5.35
CA TYR A 166 -10.29 -0.53 -5.72
C TYR A 166 -9.38 -1.42 -6.54
N GLY A 167 -9.27 -2.70 -6.16
CA GLY A 167 -8.51 -3.70 -6.91
C GLY A 167 -9.04 -3.93 -8.34
N LEU A 168 -10.35 -3.85 -8.53
CA LEU A 168 -11.04 -3.95 -9.83
C LEU A 168 -10.96 -2.66 -10.66
N GLY A 169 -10.41 -1.57 -10.12
CA GLY A 169 -10.40 -0.25 -10.76
C GLY A 169 -11.74 0.49 -10.70
N GLN A 170 -12.69 0.00 -9.91
CA GLN A 170 -13.98 0.66 -9.64
C GLN A 170 -13.79 1.78 -8.60
N ASN A 171 -12.93 2.75 -8.94
CA ASN A 171 -12.40 3.72 -7.98
C ASN A 171 -13.48 4.61 -7.36
N GLU A 172 -14.50 5.02 -8.11
CA GLU A 172 -15.60 5.83 -7.58
C GLU A 172 -16.45 5.05 -6.56
N GLN A 173 -16.77 3.79 -6.85
CA GLN A 173 -17.51 2.94 -5.91
C GLN A 173 -16.66 2.67 -4.65
N ALA A 174 -15.38 2.39 -4.84
CA ALA A 174 -14.43 2.19 -3.74
C ALA A 174 -14.36 3.41 -2.83
N LEU A 175 -14.35 4.63 -3.41
CA LEU A 175 -14.34 5.87 -2.63
C LEU A 175 -15.62 6.03 -1.82
N GLN A 176 -16.78 5.83 -2.45
CA GLN A 176 -18.06 5.88 -1.76
C GLN A 176 -18.12 4.87 -0.60
N THR A 177 -17.65 3.65 -0.83
CA THR A 177 -17.67 2.58 0.18
C THR A 177 -16.72 2.89 1.35
N VAL A 178 -15.48 3.36 1.08
CA VAL A 178 -14.54 3.71 2.16
C VAL A 178 -14.95 4.97 2.91
N ASP A 179 -15.54 5.96 2.23
CA ASP A 179 -16.07 7.17 2.87
C ASP A 179 -17.22 6.83 3.81
N ARG A 180 -18.12 5.95 3.38
CA ARG A 180 -19.19 5.41 4.22
C ARG A 180 -18.61 4.69 5.44
N PHE A 181 -17.65 3.78 5.24
CA PHE A 181 -16.95 3.07 6.31
C PHE A 181 -16.36 4.05 7.34
N LEU A 182 -15.59 5.05 6.88
CA LEU A 182 -14.95 6.04 7.76
C LEU A 182 -15.98 6.91 8.50
N SER A 183 -17.06 7.30 7.82
CA SER A 183 -18.11 8.14 8.41
C SER A 183 -18.93 7.40 9.47
N GLU A 184 -19.22 6.11 9.26
CA GLU A 184 -20.02 5.30 10.18
C GLU A 184 -19.18 4.79 11.36
N THR A 185 -17.92 4.41 11.14
CA THR A 185 -17.06 3.83 12.18
C THR A 185 -16.30 4.85 12.99
N LYS A 186 -16.08 6.06 12.45
CA LYS A 186 -15.13 7.06 12.97
C LYS A 186 -13.72 6.48 13.17
N SER A 187 -13.36 5.50 12.32
CA SER A 187 -12.10 4.79 12.44
C SER A 187 -10.91 5.68 12.06
N ASP A 188 -9.92 5.72 12.92
CA ASP A 188 -8.61 6.34 12.70
C ASP A 188 -7.54 5.34 12.24
N LYS A 189 -7.94 4.10 11.93
CA LYS A 189 -7.02 3.04 11.51
C LYS A 189 -6.28 3.44 10.23
N PRO A 190 -4.94 3.32 10.22
CA PRO A 190 -4.11 3.75 9.08
C PRO A 190 -4.48 3.08 7.75
N GLU A 191 -4.95 1.83 7.79
CA GLU A 191 -5.29 1.06 6.59
C GLU A 191 -6.45 1.70 5.81
N ALA A 192 -7.51 2.11 6.51
CA ALA A 192 -8.67 2.73 5.89
C ALA A 192 -8.34 4.13 5.35
N GLN A 193 -7.53 4.88 6.09
CA GLN A 193 -7.06 6.19 5.68
C GLN A 193 -6.14 6.08 4.44
N THR A 194 -5.23 5.11 4.44
CA THR A 194 -4.33 4.87 3.31
C THR A 194 -5.11 4.43 2.06
N LEU A 195 -6.11 3.57 2.24
CA LEU A 195 -6.99 3.16 1.14
C LEU A 195 -7.69 4.36 0.51
N ARG A 196 -8.33 5.22 1.32
CA ARG A 196 -9.00 6.42 0.84
C ARG A 196 -8.08 7.33 0.04
N GLY A 197 -6.92 7.64 0.60
CA GLY A 197 -5.93 8.48 -0.08
C GLY A 197 -5.43 7.86 -1.39
N GLY A 198 -5.18 6.55 -1.40
CA GLY A 198 -4.80 5.81 -2.61
C GLY A 198 -5.87 5.83 -3.70
N ILE A 199 -7.14 5.75 -3.32
CA ILE A 199 -8.28 5.85 -4.25
C ILE A 199 -8.36 7.27 -4.84
N LEU A 200 -8.22 8.31 -4.04
CA LEU A 200 -8.20 9.70 -4.52
C LEU A 200 -7.07 9.93 -5.53
N MET A 201 -5.88 9.38 -5.26
CA MET A 201 -4.75 9.42 -6.20
C MET A 201 -5.06 8.67 -7.51
N ALA A 202 -5.74 7.52 -7.44
CA ALA A 202 -6.12 6.74 -8.61
C ALA A 202 -7.24 7.39 -9.44
N LEU A 203 -8.04 8.27 -8.82
CA LEU A 203 -9.05 9.11 -9.47
C LEU A 203 -8.47 10.42 -10.01
N GLU A 204 -7.16 10.64 -9.89
CA GLU A 204 -6.48 11.88 -10.24
C GLU A 204 -7.03 13.12 -9.48
N ARG A 205 -7.71 12.90 -8.35
CA ARG A 205 -8.22 13.95 -7.46
C ARG A 205 -7.11 14.42 -6.51
N TYR A 206 -6.01 14.90 -7.09
CA TYR A 206 -4.75 15.14 -6.39
C TYR A 206 -4.85 16.24 -5.32
N ASP A 207 -5.60 17.30 -5.55
CA ASP A 207 -5.82 18.38 -4.57
C ASP A 207 -6.55 17.87 -3.33
N GLU A 208 -7.55 17.00 -3.53
CA GLU A 208 -8.29 16.38 -2.44
C GLU A 208 -7.42 15.38 -1.68
N ALA A 209 -6.62 14.57 -2.39
CA ALA A 209 -5.65 13.67 -1.78
C ALA A 209 -4.63 14.43 -0.94
N ALA A 210 -4.10 15.55 -1.44
CA ALA A 210 -3.14 16.39 -0.73
C ALA A 210 -3.75 16.96 0.55
N THR A 211 -4.95 17.55 0.46
CA THR A 211 -5.68 18.09 1.62
C THR A 211 -5.98 17.02 2.66
N PHE A 212 -6.37 15.83 2.19
CA PHE A 212 -6.63 14.70 3.05
C PHE A 212 -5.38 14.22 3.80
N TYR A 213 -4.25 14.06 3.09
CA TYR A 213 -2.99 13.66 3.72
C TYR A 213 -2.41 14.74 4.65
N GLU A 214 -2.63 16.02 4.36
CA GLU A 214 -2.28 17.11 5.31
C GLU A 214 -3.03 16.98 6.63
N ALA A 215 -4.35 16.74 6.58
CA ALA A 215 -5.15 16.55 7.77
C ALA A 215 -4.69 15.33 8.58
N LEU A 216 -4.35 14.22 7.89
CA LEU A 216 -3.79 13.04 8.52
C LEU A 216 -2.44 13.32 9.16
N LEU A 217 -1.56 14.05 8.48
CA LEU A 217 -0.23 14.37 8.99
C LEU A 217 -0.30 15.32 10.20
N ALA A 218 -1.32 16.18 10.27
CA ALA A 218 -1.56 17.01 11.45
C ALA A 218 -1.89 16.16 12.69
N ALA A 219 -2.59 15.02 12.51
CA ALA A 219 -2.88 14.06 13.58
C ALA A 219 -1.70 13.12 13.87
N HIS A 220 -0.87 12.82 12.88
CA HIS A 220 0.26 11.89 12.97
C HIS A 220 1.54 12.53 12.40
N PRO A 221 2.12 13.56 13.06
CA PRO A 221 3.16 14.42 12.48
C PRO A 221 4.49 13.70 12.19
N ASP A 222 4.73 12.56 12.83
CA ASP A 222 5.95 11.79 12.67
C ASP A 222 5.80 10.62 11.67
N ASP A 223 4.60 10.41 11.10
CA ASP A 223 4.38 9.33 10.14
C ASP A 223 4.99 9.65 8.78
N LYS A 224 6.06 8.93 8.47
CA LYS A 224 6.81 9.08 7.21
C LYS A 224 5.98 8.68 5.99
N SER A 225 5.13 7.67 6.12
CA SER A 225 4.32 7.18 5.00
C SER A 225 3.25 8.18 4.61
N ILE A 226 2.55 8.75 5.59
CA ILE A 226 1.57 9.82 5.37
C ILE A 226 2.26 11.04 4.75
N ARG A 227 3.43 11.44 5.28
CA ARG A 227 4.21 12.55 4.74
C ARG A 227 4.58 12.32 3.26
N MET A 228 5.08 11.15 2.93
CA MET A 228 5.47 10.84 1.55
C MET A 228 4.27 10.76 0.60
N ASN A 229 3.12 10.30 1.07
CA ASN A 229 1.88 10.32 0.30
C ASN A 229 1.39 11.75 0.05
N ALA A 230 1.47 12.64 1.06
CA ALA A 230 1.17 14.07 0.89
C ALA A 230 2.09 14.72 -0.15
N VAL A 231 3.39 14.44 -0.09
CA VAL A 231 4.36 14.91 -1.09
C VAL A 231 4.01 14.44 -2.49
N ALA A 232 3.70 13.16 -2.66
CA ALA A 232 3.29 12.60 -3.94
C ALA A 232 2.01 13.27 -4.47
N ALA A 233 1.03 13.51 -3.62
CA ALA A 233 -0.21 14.20 -3.98
C ALA A 233 0.07 15.65 -4.42
N TYR A 234 0.90 16.40 -3.70
CA TYR A 234 1.29 17.75 -4.10
C TYR A 234 2.06 17.79 -5.43
N GLN A 235 2.94 16.83 -5.68
CA GLN A 235 3.68 16.73 -6.93
C GLN A 235 2.73 16.48 -8.10
N GLN A 236 1.76 15.58 -7.95
CA GLN A 236 0.76 15.31 -8.99
C GLN A 236 -0.22 16.47 -9.17
N ALA A 237 -0.55 17.20 -8.10
CA ALA A 237 -1.37 18.42 -8.14
C ALA A 237 -0.64 19.64 -8.75
N ASN A 238 0.62 19.47 -9.22
CA ASN A 238 1.47 20.56 -9.70
C ASN A 238 1.68 21.67 -8.65
N GLN A 239 1.84 21.27 -7.39
CA GLN A 239 2.10 22.17 -6.25
C GLN A 239 3.49 21.89 -5.62
N PRO A 240 4.60 22.01 -6.37
CA PRO A 240 5.93 21.64 -5.91
C PRO A 240 6.40 22.45 -4.68
N ASP A 241 5.97 23.70 -4.55
CA ASP A 241 6.32 24.53 -3.40
C ASP A 241 5.78 23.97 -2.09
N LYS A 242 4.57 23.38 -2.08
CA LYS A 242 4.01 22.74 -0.89
C LYS A 242 4.75 21.45 -0.55
N ALA A 243 5.09 20.64 -1.54
CA ALA A 243 5.94 19.47 -1.36
C ALA A 243 7.29 19.84 -0.72
N VAL A 244 7.93 20.91 -1.24
CA VAL A 244 9.16 21.46 -0.67
C VAL A 244 8.96 21.88 0.78
N ALA A 245 7.94 22.69 1.07
CA ALA A 245 7.70 23.20 2.41
C ALA A 245 7.53 22.06 3.44
N LEU A 246 6.77 21.02 3.06
CA LEU A 246 6.52 19.86 3.90
C LEU A 246 7.81 19.08 4.22
N LEU A 247 8.61 18.79 3.20
CA LEU A 247 9.84 18.01 3.37
C LEU A 247 10.95 18.85 4.02
N ALA A 248 11.06 20.14 3.72
CA ALA A 248 12.04 21.03 4.35
C ALA A 248 11.76 21.20 5.86
N ALA A 249 10.48 21.27 6.26
CA ALA A 249 10.10 21.28 7.66
C ALA A 249 10.49 19.97 8.37
N ALA A 250 10.34 18.84 7.73
CA ALA A 250 10.77 17.54 8.23
C ALA A 250 12.31 17.45 8.33
N GLN A 251 13.04 17.96 7.32
CA GLN A 251 14.49 18.04 7.36
C GLN A 251 15.00 18.88 8.54
N ALA A 252 14.41 20.07 8.74
CA ALA A 252 14.79 20.96 9.83
C ALA A 252 14.63 20.31 11.22
N LYS A 253 13.70 19.35 11.36
CA LYS A 253 13.48 18.53 12.57
C LYS A 253 14.37 17.27 12.62
N GLY A 254 15.22 17.03 11.62
CA GLY A 254 16.05 15.82 11.55
C GLY A 254 15.25 14.54 11.25
N GLN A 255 14.03 14.65 10.71
CA GLN A 255 13.14 13.52 10.46
C GLN A 255 13.42 12.81 9.13
N LEU A 256 14.21 13.42 8.22
CA LEU A 256 14.63 12.77 6.97
C LEU A 256 15.88 11.93 7.25
N THR A 257 15.76 10.62 7.13
CA THR A 257 16.83 9.66 7.45
C THR A 257 17.12 8.66 6.35
N GLU A 258 16.27 8.61 5.33
CA GLU A 258 16.36 7.63 4.25
C GLU A 258 16.65 8.29 2.90
N ALA A 259 17.35 7.59 2.03
CA ALA A 259 17.71 8.08 0.68
C ALA A 259 16.49 8.55 -0.12
N ARG A 260 15.37 7.82 -0.02
CA ARG A 260 14.10 8.17 -0.71
C ARG A 260 13.53 9.51 -0.23
N GLU A 261 13.67 9.83 1.06
CA GLU A 261 13.16 11.09 1.63
C GLU A 261 14.03 12.27 1.17
N TYR A 262 15.36 12.10 1.18
CA TYR A 262 16.31 13.06 0.63
C TYR A 262 16.05 13.30 -0.85
N ARG A 263 15.85 12.21 -1.63
CA ARG A 263 15.52 12.30 -3.05
C ARG A 263 14.20 13.03 -3.28
N ALA A 264 13.18 12.73 -2.49
CA ALA A 264 11.90 13.45 -2.60
C ALA A 264 12.06 14.94 -2.38
N LEU A 265 12.89 15.37 -1.41
CA LEU A 265 13.14 16.79 -1.15
C LEU A 265 13.91 17.46 -2.30
N TYR A 266 15.06 16.89 -2.72
CA TYR A 266 15.82 17.55 -3.78
C TYR A 266 15.10 17.51 -5.14
N VAL A 267 14.35 16.46 -5.46
CA VAL A 267 13.51 16.43 -6.67
C VAL A 267 12.39 17.46 -6.58
N SER A 268 11.78 17.64 -5.39
CA SER A 268 10.81 18.72 -5.19
C SER A 268 11.43 20.10 -5.37
N TYR A 269 12.69 20.32 -4.94
CA TYR A 269 13.42 21.54 -5.23
C TYR A 269 13.67 21.73 -6.74
N ILE A 270 14.04 20.66 -7.47
CA ILE A 270 14.23 20.72 -8.93
C ILE A 270 12.94 21.11 -9.63
N ASN A 271 11.81 20.52 -9.23
CA ASN A 271 10.49 20.80 -9.80
C ASN A 271 9.98 22.22 -9.46
N ALA A 272 10.46 22.80 -8.37
CA ALA A 272 10.16 24.16 -7.94
C ALA A 272 11.18 25.19 -8.46
N ASP A 273 12.06 24.83 -9.41
CA ASP A 273 13.14 25.67 -9.96
C ASP A 273 14.12 26.20 -8.89
N LYS A 274 14.26 25.47 -7.79
CA LYS A 274 15.18 25.77 -6.67
C LYS A 274 16.46 24.93 -6.77
N ASP A 275 17.12 24.95 -7.93
CA ASP A 275 18.21 24.03 -8.28
C ASP A 275 19.42 24.12 -7.32
N LYS A 276 19.71 25.32 -6.77
CA LYS A 276 20.77 25.49 -5.75
C LYS A 276 20.47 24.75 -4.46
N GLN A 277 19.21 24.77 -4.01
CA GLN A 277 18.78 24.03 -2.83
C GLN A 277 18.80 22.52 -3.10
N ALA A 278 18.42 22.11 -4.32
CA ALA A 278 18.50 20.71 -4.72
C ALA A 278 19.94 20.18 -4.64
N LEU A 279 20.90 20.92 -5.19
CA LEU A 279 22.33 20.57 -5.14
C LEU A 279 22.87 20.51 -3.70
N ALA A 280 22.54 21.50 -2.88
CA ALA A 280 22.95 21.51 -1.48
C ALA A 280 22.40 20.29 -0.72
N MET A 281 21.17 19.88 -1.01
CA MET A 281 20.54 18.71 -0.40
C MET A 281 21.17 17.39 -0.86
N ILE A 282 21.53 17.28 -2.15
CA ILE A 282 22.25 16.13 -2.68
C ILE A 282 23.63 16.03 -2.02
N ASP A 283 24.39 17.14 -1.97
CA ASP A 283 25.73 17.19 -1.40
C ASP A 283 25.71 16.84 0.11
N ASP A 284 24.72 17.35 0.86
CA ASP A 284 24.50 16.99 2.27
C ASP A 284 24.19 15.49 2.44
N GLY A 285 23.33 14.94 1.59
CA GLY A 285 22.97 13.52 1.62
C GLY A 285 24.14 12.60 1.31
N ILE A 286 25.02 12.99 0.37
CA ILE A 286 26.26 12.26 0.06
C ILE A 286 27.24 12.36 1.23
N ALA A 287 27.44 13.55 1.80
CA ALA A 287 28.34 13.75 2.93
C ALA A 287 27.93 12.95 4.18
N LYS A 288 26.63 12.76 4.39
CA LYS A 288 26.07 11.93 5.46
C LYS A 288 26.03 10.44 5.14
N GLY A 289 26.39 10.03 3.92
CA GLY A 289 26.31 8.65 3.47
C GLY A 289 24.88 8.12 3.26
N VAL A 290 23.87 9.02 3.28
CA VAL A 290 22.45 8.67 3.03
C VAL A 290 22.19 8.47 1.54
N ILE A 291 22.79 9.33 0.70
CA ILE A 291 22.71 9.20 -0.76
C ILE A 291 24.01 8.53 -1.24
N GLN A 292 23.86 7.45 -2.01
CA GLN A 292 24.98 6.76 -2.64
C GLN A 292 25.10 7.17 -4.11
N PRO A 293 26.34 7.41 -4.63
CA PRO A 293 26.57 7.58 -6.05
C PRO A 293 26.08 6.36 -6.85
N GLY A 294 25.34 6.61 -7.92
CA GLY A 294 24.82 5.54 -8.75
C GLY A 294 23.95 6.04 -9.91
N PRO A 295 23.42 5.11 -10.73
CA PRO A 295 22.67 5.47 -11.95
C PRO A 295 21.44 6.35 -11.73
N GLU A 296 20.75 6.22 -10.60
CA GLU A 296 19.59 7.06 -10.29
C GLU A 296 20.00 8.52 -10.02
N LEU A 297 21.05 8.72 -9.22
CA LEU A 297 21.58 10.05 -8.97
C LEU A 297 22.17 10.67 -10.25
N ALA A 298 22.76 9.85 -11.13
CA ALA A 298 23.23 10.31 -12.45
C ALA A 298 22.09 10.90 -13.28
N LYS A 299 20.90 10.28 -13.30
CA LYS A 299 19.72 10.80 -13.98
C LYS A 299 19.29 12.15 -13.42
N ASP A 300 19.28 12.29 -12.09
CA ASP A 300 18.89 13.55 -11.45
C ASP A 300 19.89 14.68 -11.78
N TYR A 301 21.20 14.40 -11.80
CA TYR A 301 22.22 15.37 -12.29
C TYR A 301 22.06 15.68 -13.79
N MET A 302 21.66 14.70 -14.62
CA MET A 302 21.40 14.95 -16.03
C MET A 302 20.24 15.94 -16.23
N VAL A 303 19.18 15.84 -15.42
CA VAL A 303 18.06 16.80 -15.45
C VAL A 303 18.55 18.20 -15.10
N LEU A 304 19.34 18.35 -14.03
CA LEU A 304 19.93 19.64 -13.65
C LEU A 304 20.87 20.20 -14.74
N GLY A 305 21.68 19.33 -15.36
CA GLY A 305 22.54 19.71 -16.48
C GLY A 305 21.74 20.17 -17.69
N GLN A 306 20.63 19.51 -18.00
CA GLN A 306 19.75 19.90 -19.09
C GLN A 306 19.08 21.27 -18.84
N LYS A 307 18.57 21.49 -17.62
CA LYS A 307 18.01 22.79 -17.22
C LYS A 307 19.03 23.91 -17.36
N ALA A 308 20.24 23.71 -16.86
CA ALA A 308 21.31 24.67 -16.97
C ALA A 308 21.69 24.95 -18.43
N TYR A 309 21.76 23.91 -19.25
CA TYR A 309 22.06 24.05 -20.69
C TYR A 309 20.99 24.89 -21.39
N TYR A 310 19.71 24.63 -21.18
CA TYR A 310 18.63 25.46 -21.78
C TYR A 310 18.58 26.88 -21.24
N ALA A 311 19.08 27.11 -20.04
CA ALA A 311 19.30 28.45 -19.50
C ALA A 311 20.57 29.12 -20.01
N SER A 312 21.32 28.52 -20.95
CA SER A 312 22.61 28.95 -21.47
C SER A 312 23.71 29.07 -20.39
N ASP A 313 23.53 28.42 -19.24
CA ASP A 313 24.56 28.30 -18.20
C ASP A 313 25.43 27.07 -18.48
N LEU A 314 26.35 27.21 -19.45
CA LEU A 314 27.26 26.14 -19.86
C LEU A 314 28.16 25.69 -18.71
N ALA A 315 28.50 26.57 -17.77
CA ALA A 315 29.37 26.24 -16.65
C ALA A 315 28.68 25.25 -15.70
N THR A 316 27.44 25.53 -15.30
CA THR A 316 26.61 24.61 -14.47
C THR A 316 26.30 23.35 -15.26
N ALA A 317 25.99 23.42 -16.56
CA ALA A 317 25.73 22.24 -17.37
C ALA A 317 26.92 21.27 -17.39
N ILE A 318 28.16 21.81 -17.61
CA ILE A 318 29.40 21.01 -17.54
C ILE A 318 29.56 20.36 -16.17
N GLN A 319 29.33 21.12 -15.10
CA GLN A 319 29.46 20.60 -13.76
C GLN A 319 28.47 19.41 -13.50
N MET A 320 27.21 19.58 -13.90
CA MET A 320 26.16 18.57 -13.64
C MET A 320 26.38 17.31 -14.50
N TYR A 321 26.62 17.46 -15.80
CA TYR A 321 26.92 16.31 -16.64
C TYR A 321 28.24 15.65 -16.26
N GLY A 322 29.23 16.42 -15.80
CA GLY A 322 30.48 15.90 -15.27
C GLY A 322 30.33 15.05 -14.04
N ARG A 323 29.38 15.41 -13.14
CA ARG A 323 29.02 14.57 -11.98
C ARG A 323 28.24 13.32 -12.43
N ALA A 324 27.37 13.44 -13.43
CA ALA A 324 26.55 12.34 -13.93
C ALA A 324 27.36 11.27 -14.68
N ALA A 325 28.30 11.67 -15.55
CA ALA A 325 28.98 10.79 -16.49
C ALA A 325 29.68 9.56 -15.86
N PRO A 326 30.42 9.66 -14.73
CA PRO A 326 31.02 8.49 -14.10
C PRO A 326 30.00 7.51 -13.51
N MET A 327 28.84 8.00 -13.04
CA MET A 327 27.81 7.22 -12.35
C MET A 327 26.73 6.65 -13.29
N ALA A 328 26.59 7.22 -14.49
CA ALA A 328 25.59 6.79 -15.46
C ALA A 328 25.86 5.37 -15.94
N ALA A 329 24.78 4.60 -16.14
CA ALA A 329 24.84 3.21 -16.63
C ALA A 329 25.24 3.13 -18.10
N ASP A 330 25.03 4.20 -18.86
CA ASP A 330 25.33 4.31 -20.30
C ASP A 330 26.14 5.57 -20.63
N GLY A 331 26.40 5.79 -21.93
CA GLY A 331 27.19 6.91 -22.40
C GLY A 331 26.44 8.24 -22.59
N GLU A 332 25.14 8.32 -22.26
CA GLU A 332 24.33 9.52 -22.58
C GLU A 332 24.79 10.77 -21.82
N ALA A 333 25.10 10.63 -20.53
CA ALA A 333 25.62 11.75 -19.72
C ALA A 333 26.95 12.25 -20.24
N ALA A 334 27.84 11.35 -20.66
CA ALA A 334 29.13 11.69 -21.23
C ALA A 334 29.00 12.36 -22.62
N LEU A 335 28.05 11.92 -23.47
CA LEU A 335 27.75 12.56 -24.74
C LEU A 335 27.22 13.99 -24.55
N ASN A 336 26.31 14.20 -23.60
CA ASN A 336 25.81 15.53 -23.28
C ASN A 336 26.93 16.43 -22.76
N LEU A 337 27.81 15.92 -21.91
CA LEU A 337 28.99 16.62 -21.44
C LEU A 337 29.89 17.05 -22.62
N ALA A 338 30.13 16.12 -23.57
CA ALA A 338 30.94 16.39 -24.75
C ALA A 338 30.35 17.51 -25.62
N LYS A 339 29.04 17.50 -25.85
CA LYS A 339 28.32 18.53 -26.58
C LYS A 339 28.49 19.90 -25.93
N VAL A 340 28.29 19.97 -24.59
CA VAL A 340 28.41 21.23 -23.85
C VAL A 340 29.87 21.73 -23.82
N TYR A 341 30.87 20.85 -23.70
CA TYR A 341 32.27 21.25 -23.82
C TYR A 341 32.61 21.82 -25.21
N ALA A 342 32.08 21.20 -26.28
CA ALA A 342 32.29 21.71 -27.64
C ALA A 342 31.72 23.11 -27.82
N GLU A 343 30.50 23.35 -27.32
CA GLU A 343 29.84 24.65 -27.36
C GLU A 343 30.57 25.70 -26.51
N ALA A 344 31.12 25.29 -25.36
CA ALA A 344 31.92 26.14 -24.48
C ALA A 344 33.35 26.41 -25.02
N GLY A 345 33.68 25.99 -26.24
CA GLY A 345 34.98 26.19 -26.84
C GLY A 345 36.12 25.38 -26.21
N LYS A 346 35.81 24.22 -25.64
CA LYS A 346 36.74 23.28 -24.95
C LYS A 346 36.90 21.98 -25.75
N PRO A 347 37.58 22.01 -26.91
CA PRO A 347 37.60 20.85 -27.82
C PRO A 347 38.35 19.64 -27.30
N ALA A 348 39.34 19.80 -26.43
CA ALA A 348 40.08 18.68 -25.85
C ALA A 348 39.21 17.90 -24.88
N GLU A 349 38.50 18.61 -24.00
CA GLU A 349 37.58 18.02 -23.02
C GLU A 349 36.35 17.40 -23.73
N ALA A 350 35.87 18.02 -24.81
CA ALA A 350 34.80 17.48 -25.64
C ALA A 350 35.18 16.14 -26.25
N LYS A 351 36.38 15.99 -26.78
CA LYS A 351 36.89 14.72 -27.31
C LYS A 351 37.01 13.63 -26.23
N ALA A 352 37.54 13.99 -25.06
CA ALA A 352 37.67 13.03 -23.95
C ALA A 352 36.30 12.52 -23.49
N ALA A 353 35.31 13.42 -23.35
CA ALA A 353 33.95 13.04 -22.96
C ALA A 353 33.21 12.24 -24.06
N ALA A 354 33.46 12.56 -25.36
CA ALA A 354 32.92 11.81 -26.49
C ALA A 354 33.47 10.38 -26.55
N GLN A 355 34.76 10.19 -26.24
CA GLN A 355 35.35 8.84 -26.12
C GLN A 355 34.71 8.06 -24.95
N GLN A 356 34.57 8.69 -23.80
CA GLN A 356 33.88 8.06 -22.64
C GLN A 356 32.43 7.65 -22.99
N ALA A 357 31.73 8.46 -23.79
CA ALA A 357 30.39 8.13 -24.24
C ALA A 357 30.35 6.84 -25.09
N LEU A 358 31.31 6.71 -26.03
CA LEU A 358 31.43 5.51 -26.86
C LEU A 358 31.78 4.28 -26.01
N ASP A 359 32.73 4.41 -25.09
CA ASP A 359 33.19 3.33 -24.22
C ASP A 359 32.05 2.78 -23.33
N LYS A 360 31.13 3.64 -22.93
CA LYS A 360 29.94 3.30 -22.14
C LYS A 360 28.72 2.91 -22.99
N GLY A 361 28.83 2.84 -24.31
CA GLY A 361 27.75 2.37 -25.17
C GLY A 361 26.61 3.39 -25.33
N VAL A 362 26.95 4.62 -25.71
CA VAL A 362 25.93 5.66 -26.02
C VAL A 362 25.07 5.26 -27.22
N LYS A 363 23.78 5.58 -27.20
CA LYS A 363 22.86 5.28 -28.31
C LYS A 363 23.24 6.03 -29.59
N ASP A 364 23.53 7.34 -29.47
CA ASP A 364 23.95 8.17 -30.59
C ASP A 364 25.49 8.15 -30.74
N ALA A 365 26.02 6.99 -31.10
CA ALA A 365 27.48 6.85 -31.36
C ALA A 365 27.97 7.69 -32.51
N ALA A 366 27.10 8.07 -33.48
CA ALA A 366 27.47 8.93 -34.61
C ALA A 366 27.79 10.34 -34.12
N ALA A 367 26.97 10.92 -33.26
CA ALA A 367 27.23 12.23 -32.63
C ALA A 367 28.54 12.21 -31.83
N ALA A 368 28.80 11.15 -31.06
CA ALA A 368 30.06 11.05 -30.31
C ALA A 368 31.28 10.99 -31.25
N ARG A 369 31.25 10.18 -32.31
CA ARG A 369 32.34 10.13 -33.30
C ARG A 369 32.59 11.45 -34.01
N LYS A 370 31.52 12.21 -34.35
CA LYS A 370 31.63 13.52 -34.94
C LYS A 370 32.43 14.47 -34.04
N LEU A 371 32.19 14.45 -32.74
CA LEU A 371 32.94 15.27 -31.77
C LEU A 371 34.41 14.86 -31.62
N LEU A 372 34.77 13.62 -31.95
CA LEU A 372 36.16 13.16 -31.99
C LEU A 372 36.91 13.65 -33.22
N GLY A 373 36.21 14.20 -34.24
CA GLY A 373 36.81 14.64 -35.49
C GLY A 373 36.83 13.57 -36.57
N GLY A 374 35.99 12.56 -36.47
CA GLY A 374 35.75 11.54 -37.47
C GLY A 374 34.39 11.75 -38.15
N GLY A 375 34.33 12.56 -39.16
CA GLY A 375 33.23 12.72 -40.10
C GLY A 375 33.65 12.31 -41.47
#